data_9a96c565995791fe4adde34853bf0568
#
_entry.id   9a96c565995791fe4adde34853bf0568
#
_cell.length_a   1.000
_cell.length_b   1.000
_cell.length_c   1.000
_cell.angle_alpha   90.00
_cell.angle_beta   90.00
_cell.angle_gamma   90.00
#
_symmetry.space_group_name_H-M   'P 1'
#
loop_
_entity.id
_entity.type
_entity.pdbx_description
1 polymer ?
#
loop_
_entity_poly.entity_id
_entity_poly.type
_entity_poly.pdbx_seq_one_letter_code
_entity_poly.pdbx_strand_id
1 'polypeptide(L)'
;MQIRLFVTGLILALTTMASGAAEAQRPQSLGVFTDWQAFQAVEGNGQLVCFIASKPTNSQGDYTRRGPIWLLVAHRPGVQTNVVSMEAGFSFKPDANPVATIGSSRFALFTQRETGWAFPDDDDDLIASMKAGITMLVDSVSTRGTEIRDTFSLRGFTKAYNRISEACRIS
;
A
#
# COMPACT_ATOMS: atom_id res chain seq x y z
N MET A 1 58.29 43.69 40.58
CA MET A 1 57.73 42.37 40.79
C MET A 1 56.42 42.32 39.98
N GLN A 2 56.51 41.80 38.74
CA GLN A 2 55.38 41.81 37.81
C GLN A 2 54.77 40.40 37.77
N ILE A 3 53.49 40.28 38.17
CA ILE A 3 52.70 39.05 38.13
C ILE A 3 52.02 38.92 36.75
N ARG A 4 52.41 37.92 35.96
CA ARG A 4 51.75 37.58 34.67
C ARG A 4 50.62 36.66 34.95
N LEU A 5 49.34 37.06 34.69
CA LEU A 5 48.17 36.19 34.65
C LEU A 5 48.16 35.50 33.31
N PHE A 6 48.20 34.17 33.33
CA PHE A 6 47.85 33.31 32.18
C PHE A 6 46.35 33.05 32.19
N VAL A 7 45.64 33.58 31.20
CA VAL A 7 44.24 33.22 30.95
C VAL A 7 44.22 32.06 29.97
N THR A 8 43.91 30.86 30.47
CA THR A 8 43.74 29.64 29.65
C THR A 8 42.31 29.63 29.16
N GLY A 9 42.09 29.97 27.88
CA GLY A 9 40.79 29.89 27.23
C GLY A 9 40.40 28.43 26.90
N LEU A 10 39.37 27.93 27.53
CA LEU A 10 38.76 26.63 27.24
C LEU A 10 37.78 26.79 26.05
N ILE A 11 38.18 26.32 24.86
CA ILE A 11 37.31 26.30 23.68
C ILE A 11 36.39 25.05 23.78
N LEU A 12 35.11 25.29 24.11
CA LEU A 12 34.07 24.25 24.10
C LEU A 12 33.61 24.04 22.66
N ALA A 13 34.05 22.96 22.02
CA ALA A 13 33.60 22.57 20.69
C ALA A 13 32.18 21.98 20.79
N LEU A 14 31.16 22.73 20.37
CA LEU A 14 29.79 22.24 20.18
C LEU A 14 29.76 21.36 18.93
N THR A 15 29.73 20.02 19.10
CA THR A 15 29.43 19.10 18.02
C THR A 15 27.91 19.09 17.81
N THR A 16 27.43 19.73 16.75
CA THR A 16 26.05 19.64 16.29
C THR A 16 25.84 18.27 15.65
N MET A 17 25.16 17.36 16.33
CA MET A 17 24.65 16.12 15.72
C MET A 17 23.52 16.49 14.76
N ALA A 18 23.79 16.48 13.47
CA ALA A 18 22.77 16.56 12.43
C ALA A 18 21.97 15.25 12.45
N SER A 19 20.78 15.27 13.05
CA SER A 19 19.80 14.19 12.92
C SER A 19 19.28 14.20 11.47
N GLY A 20 19.87 13.36 10.62
CA GLY A 20 19.35 13.12 9.26
C GLY A 20 17.97 12.45 9.38
N ALA A 21 16.92 13.20 9.12
CA ALA A 21 15.62 12.61 8.88
C ALA A 21 15.75 11.71 7.64
N ALA A 22 15.50 10.39 7.78
CA ALA A 22 15.44 9.47 6.65
C ALA A 22 14.26 9.90 5.77
N GLU A 23 14.56 10.53 4.64
CA GLU A 23 13.57 10.93 3.66
C GLU A 23 13.06 9.66 3.00
N ALA A 24 11.75 9.40 3.07
CA ALA A 24 11.13 8.27 2.40
C ALA A 24 11.43 8.37 0.89
N GLN A 25 12.17 7.43 0.38
CA GLN A 25 12.56 7.42 -1.04
C GLN A 25 11.30 7.21 -1.89
N ARG A 26 11.18 7.98 -2.98
CA ARG A 26 10.09 7.81 -3.94
C ARG A 26 10.09 6.38 -4.48
N PRO A 27 8.91 5.72 -4.60
CA PRO A 27 8.84 4.38 -5.16
C PRO A 27 9.50 4.30 -6.54
N GLN A 28 10.40 3.34 -6.73
CA GLN A 28 11.00 3.03 -8.01
C GLN A 28 10.03 2.18 -8.83
N SER A 29 9.71 2.60 -10.06
CA SER A 29 8.90 1.80 -10.97
C SER A 29 9.68 0.57 -11.44
N LEU A 30 9.03 -0.59 -11.36
CA LEU A 30 9.52 -1.87 -11.87
C LEU A 30 8.87 -2.25 -13.21
N GLY A 31 7.90 -1.47 -13.68
CA GLY A 31 7.22 -1.62 -14.96
C GLY A 31 5.70 -1.46 -14.89
N VAL A 32 5.10 -1.43 -16.09
CA VAL A 32 3.65 -1.39 -16.29
C VAL A 32 3.24 -2.65 -17.03
N PHE A 33 2.20 -3.33 -16.54
CA PHE A 33 1.71 -4.61 -17.02
C PHE A 33 0.20 -4.51 -17.28
N THR A 34 -0.16 -4.04 -18.45
CA THR A 34 -1.55 -3.74 -18.86
C THR A 34 -2.20 -2.75 -17.88
N ASP A 35 -3.04 -3.22 -16.95
CA ASP A 35 -3.79 -2.37 -16.02
C ASP A 35 -3.13 -2.29 -14.62
N TRP A 36 -1.92 -2.86 -14.46
CA TRP A 36 -1.17 -2.92 -13.21
C TRP A 36 0.20 -2.26 -13.32
N GLN A 37 0.60 -1.55 -12.28
CA GLN A 37 1.92 -0.95 -12.15
C GLN A 37 2.66 -1.62 -11.00
N ALA A 38 3.93 -1.94 -11.19
CA ALA A 38 4.78 -2.54 -10.16
C ALA A 38 5.82 -1.55 -9.66
N PHE A 39 6.08 -1.58 -8.35
CA PHE A 39 6.97 -0.66 -7.66
C PHE A 39 7.81 -1.37 -6.60
N GLN A 40 8.94 -0.74 -6.28
CA GLN A 40 9.79 -1.06 -5.14
C GLN A 40 10.10 0.23 -4.38
N ALA A 41 10.06 0.17 -3.05
CA ALA A 41 10.40 1.30 -2.20
C ALA A 41 11.10 0.82 -0.93
N VAL A 42 11.74 1.75 -0.24
CA VAL A 42 12.23 1.56 1.13
C VAL A 42 11.41 2.48 2.03
N GLU A 43 10.71 1.90 2.99
CA GLU A 43 9.92 2.64 3.98
C GLU A 43 10.84 3.39 4.95
N GLY A 44 10.32 4.39 5.67
CA GLY A 44 11.12 5.24 6.57
C GLY A 44 11.85 4.50 7.70
N ASN A 45 11.45 3.25 7.99
CA ASN A 45 12.12 2.35 8.93
C ASN A 45 13.22 1.49 8.28
N GLY A 46 13.53 1.69 6.98
CA GLY A 46 14.49 0.90 6.22
C GLY A 46 13.94 -0.40 5.65
N GLN A 47 12.64 -0.72 5.85
CA GLN A 47 12.00 -1.93 5.35
C GLN A 47 11.80 -1.84 3.83
N LEU A 48 12.25 -2.87 3.11
CA LEU A 48 11.95 -3.04 1.69
C LEU A 48 10.48 -3.40 1.52
N VAL A 49 9.80 -2.74 0.59
CA VAL A 49 8.45 -3.07 0.14
C VAL A 49 8.41 -3.12 -1.38
N CYS A 50 7.83 -4.19 -1.93
CA CYS A 50 7.50 -4.30 -3.34
C CYS A 50 5.99 -4.42 -3.47
N PHE A 51 5.38 -3.61 -4.32
CA PHE A 51 3.94 -3.59 -4.44
C PHE A 51 3.49 -3.36 -5.87
N ILE A 52 2.31 -3.84 -6.16
CA ILE A 52 1.59 -3.53 -7.39
C ILE A 52 0.35 -2.72 -7.05
N ALA A 53 -0.05 -1.86 -7.97
CA ALA A 53 -1.21 -1.00 -7.84
C ALA A 53 -2.00 -0.94 -9.15
N SER A 54 -3.33 -0.91 -9.02
CA SER A 54 -4.26 -0.69 -10.12
C SER A 54 -5.36 0.26 -9.70
N LYS A 55 -5.93 0.99 -10.67
CA LYS A 55 -7.12 1.82 -10.51
C LYS A 55 -8.35 1.05 -10.98
N PRO A 56 -9.55 1.37 -10.46
CA PRO A 56 -10.76 0.78 -11.01
C PRO A 56 -10.95 1.23 -12.46
N THR A 57 -11.45 0.33 -13.30
CA THR A 57 -11.86 0.60 -14.67
C THR A 57 -13.26 1.20 -14.74
N ASN A 58 -14.06 0.97 -13.69
CA ASN A 58 -15.39 1.55 -13.52
C ASN A 58 -15.71 1.68 -12.02
N SER A 59 -16.48 2.71 -11.66
CA SER A 59 -16.99 2.93 -10.31
C SER A 59 -18.43 3.39 -10.38
N GLN A 60 -19.31 2.71 -9.65
CA GLN A 60 -20.74 2.99 -9.59
C GLN A 60 -21.14 3.36 -8.16
N GLY A 61 -22.05 4.31 -8.01
CA GLY A 61 -22.57 4.78 -6.72
C GLY A 61 -23.05 6.22 -6.84
N ASP A 62 -23.96 6.60 -5.95
CA ASP A 62 -24.48 7.98 -5.89
C ASP A 62 -23.60 8.84 -4.95
N TYR A 63 -22.48 9.33 -5.50
CA TYR A 63 -21.54 10.20 -4.78
C TYR A 63 -21.12 11.40 -5.65
N THR A 64 -21.01 12.59 -5.04
CA THR A 64 -20.59 13.82 -5.71
C THR A 64 -19.06 14.02 -5.70
N ARG A 65 -18.38 13.46 -4.69
CA ARG A 65 -16.92 13.55 -4.53
C ARG A 65 -16.39 12.25 -3.96
N ARG A 66 -15.20 11.85 -4.44
CA ARG A 66 -14.45 10.70 -3.97
C ARG A 66 -12.95 10.97 -4.10
N GLY A 67 -12.18 10.52 -3.14
CA GLY A 67 -10.72 10.52 -3.22
C GLY A 67 -10.16 9.51 -4.23
N PRO A 68 -8.84 9.41 -4.37
CA PRO A 68 -8.19 8.40 -5.20
C PRO A 68 -8.57 6.99 -4.76
N ILE A 69 -8.68 6.09 -5.74
CA ILE A 69 -9.02 4.68 -5.51
C ILE A 69 -7.87 3.83 -6.02
N TRP A 70 -7.41 2.91 -5.18
CA TRP A 70 -6.33 1.99 -5.52
C TRP A 70 -6.61 0.59 -4.99
N LEU A 71 -6.33 -0.41 -5.79
CA LEU A 71 -6.19 -1.81 -5.37
C LEU A 71 -4.71 -2.13 -5.36
N LEU A 72 -4.20 -2.63 -4.24
CA LEU A 72 -2.78 -2.88 -4.01
C LEU A 72 -2.54 -4.32 -3.57
N VAL A 73 -1.41 -4.86 -3.98
CA VAL A 73 -0.84 -6.09 -3.38
C VAL A 73 0.61 -5.81 -3.03
N ALA A 74 1.00 -6.12 -1.81
CA ALA A 74 2.32 -5.78 -1.30
C ALA A 74 3.04 -6.97 -0.64
N HIS A 75 4.36 -7.00 -0.82
CA HIS A 75 5.30 -7.86 -0.10
C HIS A 75 6.24 -7.02 0.74
N ARG A 76 6.38 -7.37 2.01
CA ARG A 76 7.42 -6.88 2.94
C ARG A 76 8.24 -8.07 3.41
N PRO A 77 9.38 -8.38 2.77
CA PRO A 77 10.20 -9.54 3.11
C PRO A 77 10.51 -9.63 4.59
N GLY A 78 10.30 -10.81 5.19
CA GLY A 78 10.53 -11.04 6.62
C GLY A 78 9.47 -10.46 7.56
N VAL A 79 8.44 -9.78 7.04
CA VAL A 79 7.31 -9.23 7.82
C VAL A 79 6.00 -9.88 7.39
N GLN A 80 5.58 -9.62 6.16
CA GLN A 80 4.35 -10.20 5.59
C GLN A 80 4.37 -10.13 4.06
N THR A 81 3.71 -11.09 3.43
CA THR A 81 3.60 -11.19 1.97
C THR A 81 2.13 -11.32 1.57
N ASN A 82 1.84 -11.11 0.29
CA ASN A 82 0.51 -11.26 -0.30
C ASN A 82 -0.57 -10.32 0.28
N VAL A 83 -0.18 -9.26 0.96
CA VAL A 83 -1.14 -8.34 1.57
C VAL A 83 -1.95 -7.62 0.52
N VAL A 84 -3.24 -7.93 0.44
CA VAL A 84 -4.18 -7.27 -0.47
C VAL A 84 -4.90 -6.16 0.26
N SER A 85 -4.92 -4.97 -0.32
CA SER A 85 -5.63 -3.82 0.24
C SER A 85 -6.25 -2.96 -0.85
N MET A 86 -7.32 -2.24 -0.47
CA MET A 86 -8.00 -1.28 -1.31
C MET A 86 -8.13 0.05 -0.59
N GLU A 87 -7.62 1.12 -1.19
CA GLU A 87 -7.94 2.49 -0.81
C GLU A 87 -9.22 2.90 -1.52
N ALA A 88 -10.25 3.21 -0.75
CA ALA A 88 -11.57 3.47 -1.30
C ALA A 88 -11.83 4.95 -1.65
N GLY A 89 -11.02 5.87 -1.10
CA GLY A 89 -11.22 7.31 -1.26
C GLY A 89 -12.44 7.86 -0.51
N PHE A 90 -12.95 7.08 0.44
CA PHE A 90 -13.99 7.47 1.40
C PHE A 90 -13.89 6.59 2.65
N SER A 91 -14.43 7.05 3.77
CA SER A 91 -14.49 6.25 5.00
C SER A 91 -15.63 5.23 4.92
N PHE A 92 -15.31 3.96 5.16
CA PHE A 92 -16.26 2.86 5.16
C PHE A 92 -17.26 2.97 6.31
N LYS A 93 -18.49 2.50 6.06
CA LYS A 93 -19.51 2.39 7.10
C LYS A 93 -19.05 1.33 8.11
N PRO A 94 -19.07 1.65 9.43
CA PRO A 94 -18.82 0.66 10.48
C PRO A 94 -19.74 -0.57 10.32
N ASP A 95 -19.23 -1.75 10.62
CA ASP A 95 -19.94 -3.03 10.58
C ASP A 95 -20.49 -3.45 9.19
N ALA A 96 -20.04 -2.78 8.13
CA ALA A 96 -20.36 -3.12 6.74
C ALA A 96 -19.06 -3.40 5.96
N ASN A 97 -18.49 -4.59 6.15
CA ASN A 97 -17.28 -4.99 5.50
C ASN A 97 -17.45 -5.01 3.97
N PRO A 98 -16.51 -4.39 3.21
CA PRO A 98 -16.49 -4.54 1.76
C PRO A 98 -16.33 -5.99 1.36
N VAL A 99 -16.86 -6.35 0.18
CA VAL A 99 -16.74 -7.71 -0.35
C VAL A 99 -16.10 -7.66 -1.73
N ALA A 100 -14.95 -8.31 -1.86
CA ALA A 100 -14.31 -8.56 -3.13
C ALA A 100 -14.89 -9.83 -3.77
N THR A 101 -15.27 -9.75 -5.04
CA THR A 101 -15.85 -10.88 -5.81
C THR A 101 -15.06 -11.09 -7.08
N ILE A 102 -14.60 -12.35 -7.31
CA ILE A 102 -13.88 -12.76 -8.51
C ILE A 102 -14.52 -14.07 -9.00
N GLY A 103 -15.22 -14.03 -10.13
CA GLY A 103 -16.02 -15.18 -10.57
C GLY A 103 -17.07 -15.56 -9.52
N SER A 104 -16.97 -16.75 -8.94
CA SER A 104 -17.84 -17.23 -7.85
C SER A 104 -17.22 -17.03 -6.45
N SER A 105 -15.94 -16.72 -6.36
CA SER A 105 -15.24 -16.55 -5.07
C SER A 105 -15.57 -15.18 -4.47
N ARG A 106 -15.78 -15.16 -3.15
CA ARG A 106 -16.10 -13.93 -2.39
C ARG A 106 -15.23 -13.85 -1.15
N PHE A 107 -14.62 -12.69 -0.94
CA PHE A 107 -13.71 -12.39 0.16
C PHE A 107 -14.19 -11.14 0.89
N ALA A 108 -14.44 -11.23 2.18
CA ALA A 108 -14.71 -10.06 3.00
C ALA A 108 -13.40 -9.31 3.27
N LEU A 109 -13.47 -7.98 3.36
CA LEU A 109 -12.33 -7.16 3.74
C LEU A 109 -12.64 -6.51 5.10
N PHE A 110 -11.71 -6.53 6.04
CA PHE A 110 -11.84 -5.69 7.22
C PHE A 110 -11.41 -4.26 6.89
N THR A 111 -11.93 -3.28 7.63
CA THR A 111 -11.72 -1.88 7.28
C THR A 111 -11.02 -1.11 8.39
N GLN A 112 -10.13 -0.21 7.98
CA GLN A 112 -9.56 0.80 8.85
C GLN A 112 -9.56 2.15 8.11
N ARG A 113 -10.40 3.10 8.56
CA ARG A 113 -10.60 4.40 7.91
C ARG A 113 -11.09 4.25 6.47
N GLU A 114 -10.24 4.58 5.48
CA GLU A 114 -10.53 4.57 4.05
C GLU A 114 -9.93 3.35 3.34
N THR A 115 -9.27 2.47 4.08
CA THR A 115 -8.61 1.27 3.54
C THR A 115 -9.34 0.02 3.99
N GLY A 116 -9.67 -0.85 3.03
CA GLY A 116 -10.09 -2.23 3.24
C GLY A 116 -8.92 -3.18 3.03
N TRP A 117 -8.78 -4.19 3.87
CA TRP A 117 -7.70 -5.17 3.86
C TRP A 117 -8.30 -6.57 3.77
N ALA A 118 -7.71 -7.45 2.98
CA ALA A 118 -8.03 -8.87 3.08
C ALA A 118 -7.64 -9.40 4.47
N PHE A 119 -8.37 -10.40 4.95
CA PHE A 119 -7.94 -11.12 6.16
C PHE A 119 -6.70 -11.94 5.83
N PRO A 120 -5.70 -12.03 6.72
CA PRO A 120 -4.46 -12.77 6.45
C PRO A 120 -4.68 -14.23 6.05
N ASP A 121 -5.71 -14.88 6.56
CA ASP A 121 -6.06 -16.26 6.23
C ASP A 121 -6.64 -16.40 4.80
N ASP A 122 -7.12 -15.32 4.22
CA ASP A 122 -7.70 -15.28 2.87
C ASP A 122 -6.71 -14.78 1.80
N ASP A 123 -5.56 -14.19 2.19
CA ASP A 123 -4.64 -13.52 1.27
C ASP A 123 -4.18 -14.43 0.12
N ASP A 124 -3.78 -15.67 0.41
CA ASP A 124 -3.28 -16.59 -0.62
C ASP A 124 -4.38 -17.05 -1.57
N ASP A 125 -5.59 -17.33 -1.09
CA ASP A 125 -6.75 -17.73 -1.90
C ASP A 125 -7.24 -16.56 -2.75
N LEU A 126 -7.22 -15.35 -2.22
CA LEU A 126 -7.55 -14.13 -2.97
C LEU A 126 -6.52 -13.91 -4.08
N ILE A 127 -5.22 -14.01 -3.80
CA ILE A 127 -4.16 -13.92 -4.82
C ILE A 127 -4.32 -15.01 -5.90
N ALA A 128 -4.63 -16.25 -5.52
CA ALA A 128 -4.89 -17.32 -6.48
C ALA A 128 -6.09 -16.99 -7.38
N SER A 129 -7.18 -16.49 -6.79
CA SER A 129 -8.36 -16.04 -7.52
C SER A 129 -8.06 -14.86 -8.45
N MET A 130 -7.24 -13.88 -8.01
CA MET A 130 -6.81 -12.76 -8.84
C MET A 130 -5.95 -13.19 -10.03
N LYS A 131 -5.08 -14.20 -9.85
CA LYS A 131 -4.27 -14.78 -10.95
C LYS A 131 -5.12 -15.50 -12.01
N ALA A 132 -6.19 -16.15 -11.60
CA ALA A 132 -7.09 -16.93 -12.48
C ALA A 132 -8.20 -16.06 -13.09
N GLY A 133 -8.57 -14.96 -12.45
CA GLY A 133 -9.70 -14.13 -12.84
C GLY A 133 -9.37 -13.10 -13.93
N ILE A 134 -10.42 -12.48 -14.46
CA ILE A 134 -10.31 -11.39 -15.45
C ILE A 134 -10.72 -10.05 -14.82
N THR A 135 -11.66 -10.09 -13.89
CA THR A 135 -12.27 -8.93 -13.25
C THR A 135 -12.52 -9.20 -11.78
N MET A 136 -12.27 -8.21 -10.95
CA MET A 136 -12.62 -8.19 -9.53
C MET A 136 -13.63 -7.05 -9.29
N LEU A 137 -14.73 -7.38 -8.63
CA LEU A 137 -15.73 -6.41 -8.15
C LEU A 137 -15.51 -6.20 -6.66
N VAL A 138 -15.58 -4.96 -6.20
CA VAL A 138 -15.60 -4.65 -4.78
C VAL A 138 -16.85 -3.87 -4.45
N ASP A 139 -17.76 -4.50 -3.71
CA ASP A 139 -18.96 -3.87 -3.17
C ASP A 139 -18.67 -3.32 -1.78
N SER A 140 -19.06 -2.09 -1.53
CA SER A 140 -18.79 -1.39 -0.28
C SER A 140 -19.86 -0.35 0.05
N VAL A 141 -19.90 0.12 1.30
CA VAL A 141 -20.81 1.15 1.76
C VAL A 141 -20.04 2.24 2.47
N SER A 142 -20.27 3.50 2.10
CA SER A 142 -19.66 4.66 2.77
C SER A 142 -20.34 4.97 4.11
N THR A 143 -19.68 5.75 4.97
CA THR A 143 -20.29 6.28 6.22
C THR A 143 -21.59 7.06 6.00
N ARG A 144 -21.81 7.55 4.76
CA ARG A 144 -23.06 8.25 4.38
C ARG A 144 -24.16 7.30 3.94
N GLY A 145 -23.88 5.99 3.90
CA GLY A 145 -24.84 4.97 3.45
C GLY A 145 -24.87 4.78 1.93
N THR A 146 -23.99 5.42 1.18
CA THR A 146 -23.89 5.22 -0.29
C THR A 146 -23.33 3.84 -0.56
N GLU A 147 -24.05 3.03 -1.32
CA GLU A 147 -23.58 1.77 -1.88
C GLU A 147 -22.69 2.06 -3.11
N ILE A 148 -21.53 1.42 -3.15
CA ILE A 148 -20.52 1.67 -4.16
C ILE A 148 -20.02 0.32 -4.68
N ARG A 149 -19.89 0.22 -6.00
CA ARG A 149 -19.26 -0.91 -6.66
C ARG A 149 -18.10 -0.42 -7.52
N ASP A 150 -16.91 -0.89 -7.20
CA ASP A 150 -15.70 -0.67 -7.99
C ASP A 150 -15.37 -1.92 -8.79
N THR A 151 -15.01 -1.72 -10.05
CA THR A 151 -14.60 -2.78 -10.96
C THR A 151 -13.13 -2.63 -11.28
N PHE A 152 -12.33 -3.64 -10.98
CA PHE A 152 -10.91 -3.68 -11.31
C PHE A 152 -10.64 -4.74 -12.38
N SER A 153 -9.80 -4.39 -13.35
CA SER A 153 -9.27 -5.35 -14.30
C SER A 153 -8.14 -6.15 -13.67
N LEU A 154 -8.14 -7.47 -13.87
CA LEU A 154 -7.05 -8.37 -13.46
C LEU A 154 -6.08 -8.66 -14.63
N ARG A 155 -6.24 -7.98 -15.77
CA ARG A 155 -5.35 -8.11 -16.93
C ARG A 155 -3.96 -7.57 -16.59
N GLY A 156 -2.96 -8.43 -16.68
CA GLY A 156 -1.59 -8.10 -16.31
C GLY A 156 -1.22 -8.35 -14.86
N PHE A 157 -2.20 -8.66 -13.99
CA PHE A 157 -1.97 -8.93 -12.57
C PHE A 157 -0.86 -9.95 -12.34
N THR A 158 -0.95 -11.15 -12.92
CA THR A 158 0.05 -12.22 -12.73
C THR A 158 1.47 -11.79 -13.10
N LYS A 159 1.62 -11.03 -14.20
CA LYS A 159 2.94 -10.52 -14.61
C LYS A 159 3.49 -9.48 -13.64
N ALA A 160 2.63 -8.56 -13.19
CA ALA A 160 3.01 -7.55 -12.21
C ALA A 160 3.36 -8.17 -10.85
N TYR A 161 2.54 -9.14 -10.39
CA TYR A 161 2.77 -9.90 -9.16
C TYR A 161 4.10 -10.65 -9.19
N ASN A 162 4.39 -11.40 -10.27
CA ASN A 162 5.67 -12.10 -10.42
C ASN A 162 6.85 -11.10 -10.37
N ARG A 163 6.69 -9.93 -10.99
CA ARG A 163 7.75 -8.91 -10.99
C ARG A 163 8.08 -8.39 -9.59
N ILE A 164 7.09 -8.17 -8.73
CA ILE A 164 7.33 -7.77 -7.34
C ILE A 164 7.84 -8.91 -6.47
N SER A 165 7.40 -10.15 -6.72
CA SER A 165 7.92 -11.34 -6.04
C SER A 165 9.42 -11.51 -6.31
N GLU A 166 9.85 -11.40 -7.57
CA GLU A 166 11.27 -11.39 -7.94
C GLU A 166 12.05 -10.26 -7.26
N ALA A 167 11.53 -9.02 -7.32
CA ALA A 167 12.21 -7.85 -6.75
C ALA A 167 12.39 -7.95 -5.23
N CYS A 168 11.40 -8.51 -4.54
CA CYS A 168 11.43 -8.77 -3.11
C CYS A 168 11.94 -10.17 -2.72
N ARG A 169 12.36 -11.00 -3.69
CA ARG A 169 12.86 -12.37 -3.47
C ARG A 169 11.89 -13.24 -2.67
N ILE A 170 10.60 -13.14 -3.01
CA ILE A 170 9.54 -14.00 -2.46
C ILE A 170 9.43 -15.23 -3.37
N SER A 171 9.52 -16.42 -2.78
CA SER A 171 9.39 -17.72 -3.46
C SER A 171 7.99 -18.29 -3.31
#